data_ab6823e9c4059877107f8c650a783be4
#
_entry.id   ab6823e9c4059877107f8c650a783be4
#
_cell.length_a   1.000
_cell.length_b   1.000
_cell.length_c   1.000
_cell.angle_alpha   90.00
_cell.angle_beta   90.00
_cell.angle_gamma   90.00
#
_symmetry.space_group_name_H-M   'P 1'
#
loop_
_entity.id
_entity.type
_entity.pdbx_description
1 polymer ?
#
loop_
_entity_poly.entity_id
_entity_poly.type
_entity_poly.pdbx_seq_one_letter_code
_entity_poly.pdbx_strand_id
1 'polypeptide(L)'
;AAGQKVVVALVGTEIVMPGKEAFVIGKAKIRGEVSEGMICAEDECGMGGGHDGILVLDSSAVVGMPASEYFGVVSDMVIEIGLTANRGDAASHLGVANDLAALLGVHFERIKYTDQPQGGDVWKGKAKGLDVEIADGLLCERYIAVRVEGVVVGESPAFVKHRLRAIGIEPRNNVVDATNYFLHQNGQPVHAFDADRIVGNIQVRLAKAGETLVLLDGKSIQLHESDVVIADGSGAIAL
;
A
#
# COMPACT_ATOMS: atom_id res chain seq x y z
N ALA A 1 6.38 -3.60 32.26
CA ALA A 1 6.44 -4.41 33.49
C ALA A 1 7.73 -5.24 33.51
N ALA A 2 8.20 -5.66 34.69
CA ALA A 2 9.37 -6.56 34.79
C ALA A 2 9.11 -7.85 33.99
N GLY A 3 10.12 -8.29 33.22
CA GLY A 3 10.03 -9.48 32.36
C GLY A 3 9.58 -9.20 30.90
N GLN A 4 9.20 -7.97 30.57
CA GLN A 4 8.93 -7.60 29.18
C GLN A 4 10.23 -7.41 28.41
N LYS A 5 10.25 -7.83 27.13
CA LYS A 5 11.30 -7.49 26.17
C LYS A 5 10.91 -6.21 25.46
N VAL A 6 11.83 -5.28 25.34
CA VAL A 6 11.57 -3.93 24.82
C VAL A 6 12.74 -3.48 23.95
N VAL A 7 12.49 -2.47 23.09
CA VAL A 7 13.56 -1.80 22.36
C VAL A 7 14.21 -0.76 23.26
N VAL A 8 15.53 -0.74 23.28
CA VAL A 8 16.33 0.22 24.06
C VAL A 8 17.28 0.96 23.13
N ALA A 9 17.16 2.28 23.09
CA ALA A 9 18.16 3.15 22.48
C ALA A 9 19.30 3.38 23.47
N LEU A 10 20.51 3.00 23.07
CA LEU A 10 21.72 3.14 23.89
C LEU A 10 22.26 4.59 23.82
N VAL A 11 23.17 4.92 24.74
CA VAL A 11 23.88 6.20 24.71
C VAL A 11 24.60 6.35 23.35
N GLY A 12 24.40 7.49 22.68
CA GLY A 12 24.92 7.76 21.34
C GLY A 12 23.96 7.43 20.21
N THR A 13 22.81 6.78 20.47
CA THR A 13 21.77 6.59 19.45
C THR A 13 21.10 7.91 19.13
N GLU A 14 21.00 8.24 17.85
CA GLU A 14 20.21 9.35 17.35
C GLU A 14 18.78 8.90 17.11
N ILE A 15 17.82 9.63 17.69
CA ILE A 15 16.38 9.42 17.50
C ILE A 15 15.85 10.49 16.57
N VAL A 16 15.23 10.06 15.47
CA VAL A 16 14.62 10.94 14.46
C VAL A 16 13.14 10.62 14.37
N MET A 17 12.29 11.56 14.73
CA MET A 17 10.85 11.43 14.62
C MET A 17 10.28 12.39 13.58
N PRO A 18 9.26 12.00 12.81
CA PRO A 18 8.64 12.90 11.83
C PRO A 18 8.16 14.20 12.48
N GLY A 19 8.58 15.34 11.91
CA GLY A 19 8.16 16.67 12.38
C GLY A 19 8.77 17.14 13.69
N LYS A 20 9.73 16.42 14.27
CA LYS A 20 10.47 16.83 15.48
C LYS A 20 11.97 16.94 15.16
N GLU A 21 12.68 17.73 15.97
CA GLU A 21 14.15 17.79 15.88
C GLU A 21 14.76 16.48 16.35
N ALA A 22 15.78 16.03 15.64
CA ALA A 22 16.55 14.85 16.02
C ALA A 22 17.31 15.11 17.33
N PHE A 23 17.39 14.12 18.19
CA PHE A 23 18.16 14.20 19.43
C PHE A 23 18.98 12.94 19.68
N VAL A 24 20.09 13.10 20.36
CA VAL A 24 21.00 11.98 20.68
C VAL A 24 20.81 11.56 22.14
N ILE A 25 20.69 10.25 22.36
CA ILE A 25 20.59 9.68 23.71
C ILE A 25 21.89 9.88 24.44
N GLY A 26 21.81 10.60 25.56
CA GLY A 26 22.93 10.85 26.47
C GLY A 26 22.78 10.13 27.81
N LYS A 27 23.84 10.13 28.61
CA LYS A 27 23.73 9.76 30.02
C LYS A 27 22.98 10.89 30.77
N ALA A 28 21.96 10.53 31.51
CA ALA A 28 21.16 11.46 32.28
C ALA A 28 20.94 10.97 33.72
N LYS A 29 20.72 11.89 34.65
CA LYS A 29 20.28 11.54 35.98
C LYS A 29 18.80 11.87 36.13
N ILE A 30 17.98 10.81 36.21
CA ILE A 30 16.51 10.91 36.27
C ILE A 30 16.04 10.46 37.66
N ARG A 31 15.41 11.33 38.42
CA ARG A 31 14.90 11.06 39.79
C ARG A 31 15.95 10.47 40.75
N GLY A 32 17.22 10.87 40.58
CA GLY A 32 18.31 10.40 41.43
C GLY A 32 19.09 9.21 40.93
N GLU A 33 18.57 8.48 39.93
CA GLU A 33 19.20 7.31 39.30
C GLU A 33 19.86 7.68 37.97
N VAL A 34 20.96 7.01 37.66
CA VAL A 34 21.67 7.20 36.38
C VAL A 34 20.95 6.41 35.30
N SER A 35 20.56 7.09 34.23
CA SER A 35 20.02 6.48 33.01
C SER A 35 21.07 6.47 31.90
N GLU A 36 21.36 5.29 31.34
CA GLU A 36 22.32 5.07 30.26
C GLU A 36 21.64 4.58 28.98
N GLY A 37 20.35 4.91 28.79
CA GLY A 37 19.58 4.55 27.61
C GLY A 37 18.12 4.94 27.76
N MET A 38 17.34 4.78 26.69
CA MET A 38 15.93 5.07 26.65
C MET A 38 15.15 3.86 26.13
N ILE A 39 14.09 3.47 26.82
CA ILE A 39 13.14 2.48 26.29
C ILE A 39 12.25 3.21 25.27
N CYS A 40 12.20 2.70 24.05
CA CYS A 40 11.55 3.37 22.94
C CYS A 40 10.07 3.01 22.80
N ALA A 41 9.29 3.98 22.32
CA ALA A 41 7.97 3.80 21.75
C ALA A 41 8.08 3.43 20.25
N GLU A 42 6.96 3.13 19.61
CA GLU A 42 6.92 2.72 18.21
C GLU A 42 7.38 3.83 17.25
N ASP A 43 6.91 5.06 17.47
CA ASP A 43 7.28 6.24 16.67
C ASP A 43 8.77 6.62 16.85
N GLU A 44 9.35 6.39 18.02
CA GLU A 44 10.77 6.63 18.28
C GLU A 44 11.68 5.61 17.56
N CYS A 45 11.11 4.46 17.15
CA CYS A 45 11.77 3.46 16.31
C CYS A 45 11.52 3.69 14.81
N GLY A 46 10.77 4.72 14.42
CA GLY A 46 10.41 4.99 13.03
C GLY A 46 9.46 3.96 12.41
N MET A 47 8.70 3.22 13.24
CA MET A 47 7.91 2.08 12.76
C MET A 47 6.41 2.31 12.74
N GLY A 48 5.95 3.47 13.14
CA GLY A 48 4.52 3.83 13.17
C GLY A 48 4.29 5.14 13.89
N GLY A 49 3.02 5.49 14.11
CA GLY A 49 2.60 6.71 14.82
C GLY A 49 2.23 6.50 16.28
N GLY A 50 2.37 5.30 16.81
CA GLY A 50 1.98 4.98 18.19
C GLY A 50 2.96 5.54 19.20
N HIS A 51 2.48 6.46 20.09
CA HIS A 51 3.24 7.01 21.20
C HIS A 51 2.56 6.74 22.56
N ASP A 52 1.58 5.83 22.58
CA ASP A 52 0.76 5.57 23.79
C ASP A 52 1.48 4.71 24.85
N GLY A 53 2.76 4.38 24.62
CA GLY A 53 3.57 3.60 25.53
C GLY A 53 4.84 3.03 24.90
N ILE A 54 5.57 2.24 25.69
CA ILE A 54 6.79 1.57 25.24
C ILE A 54 6.46 0.45 24.25
N LEU A 55 7.33 0.24 23.26
CA LEU A 55 7.23 -0.87 22.33
C LEU A 55 7.62 -2.18 23.02
N VAL A 56 6.63 -3.03 23.27
CA VAL A 56 6.81 -4.36 23.88
C VAL A 56 6.95 -5.40 22.76
N LEU A 57 8.04 -6.14 22.77
CA LEU A 57 8.36 -7.17 21.79
C LEU A 57 7.76 -8.52 22.20
N ASP A 58 7.61 -9.41 21.21
CA ASP A 58 7.24 -10.80 21.47
C ASP A 58 8.21 -11.50 22.42
N SER A 59 7.70 -12.48 23.16
CA SER A 59 8.48 -13.26 24.10
C SER A 59 9.63 -14.05 23.46
N SER A 60 9.56 -14.33 22.14
CA SER A 60 10.61 -14.97 21.37
C SER A 60 11.78 -14.06 21.02
N ALA A 61 11.64 -12.73 21.13
CA ALA A 61 12.72 -11.79 20.83
C ALA A 61 13.99 -12.14 21.63
N VAL A 62 15.15 -12.11 20.99
CA VAL A 62 16.43 -12.42 21.63
C VAL A 62 17.00 -11.17 22.28
N VAL A 63 17.29 -11.23 23.58
CA VAL A 63 17.88 -10.09 24.30
C VAL A 63 19.29 -9.80 23.76
N GLY A 64 19.56 -8.54 23.43
CA GLY A 64 20.83 -8.09 22.84
C GLY A 64 20.89 -8.17 21.31
N MET A 65 19.85 -8.68 20.66
CA MET A 65 19.71 -8.60 19.20
C MET A 65 19.50 -7.14 18.77
N PRO A 66 20.15 -6.65 17.71
CA PRO A 66 19.85 -5.34 17.14
C PRO A 66 18.37 -5.23 16.72
N ALA A 67 17.73 -4.10 17.06
CA ALA A 67 16.32 -3.87 16.69
C ALA A 67 16.10 -3.96 15.17
N SER A 68 17.05 -3.47 14.38
CA SER A 68 17.02 -3.59 12.91
C SER A 68 16.96 -5.04 12.42
N GLU A 69 17.65 -5.94 13.09
CA GLU A 69 17.64 -7.38 12.77
C GLU A 69 16.30 -8.01 13.18
N TYR A 70 15.82 -7.71 14.39
CA TYR A 70 14.53 -8.21 14.88
C TYR A 70 13.37 -7.81 13.98
N PHE A 71 13.33 -6.55 13.52
CA PHE A 71 12.29 -6.04 12.64
C PHE A 71 12.54 -6.28 11.15
N GLY A 72 13.65 -6.91 10.79
CA GLY A 72 14.03 -7.14 9.40
C GLY A 72 14.16 -5.83 8.61
N VAL A 73 14.69 -4.77 9.25
CA VAL A 73 14.87 -3.47 8.60
C VAL A 73 15.93 -3.61 7.51
N VAL A 74 15.54 -3.33 6.29
CA VAL A 74 16.41 -3.31 5.13
C VAL A 74 16.68 -1.86 4.77
N SER A 75 17.95 -1.49 4.58
CA SER A 75 18.30 -0.19 4.03
C SER A 75 17.83 -0.10 2.59
N ASP A 76 17.08 0.94 2.26
CA ASP A 76 16.56 1.16 0.91
C ASP A 76 16.87 2.59 0.47
N MET A 77 16.78 2.85 -0.84
CA MET A 77 16.98 4.16 -1.42
C MET A 77 15.70 4.60 -2.14
N VAL A 78 15.13 5.69 -1.68
CA VAL A 78 13.98 6.33 -2.33
C VAL A 78 14.48 7.42 -3.25
N ILE A 79 14.12 7.34 -4.52
CA ILE A 79 14.48 8.33 -5.54
C ILE A 79 13.21 9.03 -5.98
N GLU A 80 13.15 10.34 -5.77
CA GLU A 80 12.08 11.18 -6.30
C GLU A 80 12.35 11.49 -7.78
N ILE A 81 11.38 11.18 -8.64
CA ILE A 81 11.49 11.34 -10.09
C ILE A 81 10.39 12.26 -10.58
N GLY A 82 10.77 13.38 -11.19
CA GLY A 82 9.84 14.27 -11.90
C GLY A 82 9.54 13.75 -13.30
N LEU A 83 8.28 13.41 -13.58
CA LEU A 83 7.83 13.02 -14.90
C LEU A 83 7.21 14.19 -15.64
N THR A 84 7.47 14.30 -16.94
CA THR A 84 6.76 15.25 -17.81
C THR A 84 5.39 14.68 -18.18
N ALA A 85 4.44 15.56 -18.50
CA ALA A 85 3.03 15.18 -18.76
C ALA A 85 2.83 14.17 -19.90
N ASN A 86 3.80 14.09 -20.82
CA ASN A 86 3.77 13.13 -21.95
C ASN A 86 4.39 11.77 -21.62
N ARG A 87 4.82 11.53 -20.38
CA ARG A 87 5.53 10.32 -19.96
C ARG A 87 4.71 9.48 -18.95
N GLY A 88 3.40 9.36 -19.19
CA GLY A 88 2.55 8.49 -18.40
C GLY A 88 2.98 7.01 -18.39
N ASP A 89 3.68 6.58 -19.43
CA ASP A 89 4.30 5.25 -19.53
C ASP A 89 5.36 4.99 -18.45
N ALA A 90 6.02 6.04 -17.96
CA ALA A 90 7.04 5.96 -16.91
C ALA A 90 6.48 6.12 -15.48
N ALA A 91 5.16 6.28 -15.31
CA ALA A 91 4.52 6.47 -14.00
C ALA A 91 4.41 5.15 -13.20
N SER A 92 5.48 4.38 -13.14
CA SER A 92 5.58 3.13 -12.37
C SER A 92 7.03 2.67 -12.25
N HIS A 93 7.31 1.76 -11.31
CA HIS A 93 8.63 1.13 -11.23
C HIS A 93 9.02 0.41 -12.53
N LEU A 94 8.05 -0.26 -13.16
CA LEU A 94 8.26 -0.94 -14.44
C LEU A 94 8.58 0.05 -15.56
N GLY A 95 7.87 1.18 -15.62
CA GLY A 95 8.10 2.22 -16.61
C GLY A 95 9.48 2.86 -16.47
N VAL A 96 9.87 3.23 -15.24
CA VAL A 96 11.21 3.75 -14.94
C VAL A 96 12.29 2.71 -15.26
N ALA A 97 12.07 1.43 -14.95
CA ALA A 97 13.02 0.37 -15.26
C ALA A 97 13.25 0.22 -16.77
N ASN A 98 12.19 0.35 -17.59
CA ASN A 98 12.33 0.35 -19.05
C ASN A 98 13.20 1.50 -19.55
N ASP A 99 13.01 2.71 -19.02
CA ASP A 99 13.80 3.88 -19.39
C ASP A 99 15.27 3.72 -19.00
N LEU A 100 15.52 3.27 -17.76
CA LEU A 100 16.87 3.01 -17.27
C LEU A 100 17.58 1.94 -18.11
N ALA A 101 16.88 0.87 -18.47
CA ALA A 101 17.43 -0.20 -19.31
C ALA A 101 17.84 0.35 -20.69
N ALA A 102 16.98 1.18 -21.30
CA ALA A 102 17.29 1.82 -22.59
C ALA A 102 18.49 2.78 -22.47
N LEU A 103 18.54 3.57 -21.41
CA LEU A 103 19.63 4.52 -21.16
C LEU A 103 20.97 3.82 -20.92
N LEU A 104 20.96 2.74 -20.17
CA LEU A 104 22.16 1.98 -19.82
C LEU A 104 22.55 0.93 -20.88
N GLY A 105 21.73 0.74 -21.91
CA GLY A 105 21.96 -0.27 -22.95
C GLY A 105 21.92 -1.71 -22.42
N VAL A 106 21.16 -1.96 -21.36
CA VAL A 106 21.01 -3.28 -20.75
C VAL A 106 19.67 -3.90 -21.12
N HIS A 107 19.63 -5.24 -21.16
CA HIS A 107 18.37 -5.95 -21.37
C HIS A 107 17.53 -5.92 -20.09
N PHE A 108 16.25 -5.57 -20.22
CA PHE A 108 15.28 -5.61 -19.14
C PHE A 108 14.28 -6.75 -19.37
N GLU A 109 14.32 -7.76 -18.51
CA GLU A 109 13.29 -8.81 -18.52
C GLU A 109 12.07 -8.36 -17.74
N ARG A 110 10.94 -8.23 -18.44
CA ARG A 110 9.66 -8.01 -17.74
C ARG A 110 9.31 -9.22 -16.90
N ILE A 111 8.76 -8.97 -15.72
CA ILE A 111 8.25 -10.05 -14.86
C ILE A 111 7.23 -10.85 -15.65
N LYS A 112 7.53 -12.12 -15.88
CA LYS A 112 6.57 -13.06 -16.47
C LYS A 112 5.68 -13.56 -15.35
N TYR A 113 4.42 -13.19 -15.38
CA TYR A 113 3.43 -13.79 -14.50
C TYR A 113 3.17 -15.23 -15.02
N THR A 114 3.70 -16.21 -14.30
CA THR A 114 3.67 -17.64 -14.69
C THR A 114 2.29 -18.25 -14.61
N ASP A 115 1.40 -17.65 -13.83
CA ASP A 115 0.04 -18.14 -13.59
C ASP A 115 -1.01 -17.41 -14.44
N GLN A 116 -0.62 -16.97 -15.64
CA GLN A 116 -1.64 -16.52 -16.58
C GLN A 116 -2.56 -17.71 -16.86
N PRO A 117 -3.89 -17.55 -16.76
CA PRO A 117 -4.82 -18.60 -17.14
C PRO A 117 -4.46 -19.11 -18.54
N GLN A 118 -4.06 -20.37 -18.63
CA GLN A 118 -3.73 -21.02 -19.89
C GLN A 118 -5.01 -21.18 -20.70
N GLY A 119 -5.20 -20.34 -21.70
CA GLY A 119 -6.34 -20.44 -22.62
C GLY A 119 -6.70 -19.09 -23.18
N GLY A 120 -6.52 -18.98 -24.48
CA GLY A 120 -6.78 -17.77 -25.24
C GLY A 120 -8.12 -17.16 -24.95
N ASP A 121 -8.87 -16.48 -24.81
CA ASP A 121 -10.22 -15.98 -24.55
C ASP A 121 -10.74 -16.10 -23.10
N VAL A 122 -9.89 -16.34 -22.11
CA VAL A 122 -10.29 -16.33 -20.67
C VAL A 122 -10.96 -15.01 -20.27
N TRP A 123 -10.70 -13.96 -20.99
CA TRP A 123 -11.23 -12.61 -20.78
C TRP A 123 -12.59 -12.33 -21.45
N LYS A 124 -13.13 -13.30 -22.18
CA LYS A 124 -14.45 -13.22 -22.81
C LYS A 124 -15.42 -14.24 -22.20
N GLY A 125 -15.62 -14.16 -20.92
CA GLY A 125 -16.51 -15.06 -20.22
C GLY A 125 -17.24 -14.36 -19.10
N LYS A 126 -18.40 -14.89 -18.72
CA LYS A 126 -19.08 -14.49 -17.50
C LYS A 126 -18.31 -15.09 -16.32
N ALA A 127 -17.75 -14.27 -15.44
CA ALA A 127 -17.33 -14.74 -14.13
C ALA A 127 -18.58 -15.29 -13.43
N LYS A 128 -18.53 -16.51 -12.87
CA LYS A 128 -19.67 -17.16 -12.24
C LYS A 128 -20.33 -16.23 -11.22
N GLY A 129 -21.53 -15.74 -11.54
CA GLY A 129 -22.31 -14.85 -10.69
C GLY A 129 -21.89 -13.36 -10.73
N LEU A 130 -21.10 -12.93 -11.71
CA LEU A 130 -20.73 -11.52 -11.91
C LEU A 130 -20.74 -11.20 -13.40
N ASP A 131 -21.67 -10.37 -13.82
CA ASP A 131 -21.69 -9.79 -15.17
C ASP A 131 -21.11 -8.38 -15.13
N VAL A 132 -20.41 -8.00 -16.21
CA VAL A 132 -19.86 -6.65 -16.39
C VAL A 132 -20.44 -6.06 -17.66
N GLU A 133 -20.95 -4.85 -17.56
CA GLU A 133 -21.49 -4.08 -18.66
C GLU A 133 -20.71 -2.77 -18.81
N ILE A 134 -20.33 -2.44 -20.03
CA ILE A 134 -19.77 -1.13 -20.39
C ILE A 134 -20.85 -0.40 -21.18
N ALA A 135 -21.39 0.66 -20.60
CA ALA A 135 -22.52 1.39 -21.21
C ALA A 135 -22.13 2.17 -22.47
N ASP A 136 -20.86 2.64 -22.54
CA ASP A 136 -20.32 3.34 -23.71
C ASP A 136 -18.86 2.97 -23.92
N GLY A 137 -18.56 2.31 -25.02
CA GLY A 137 -17.20 1.89 -25.39
C GLY A 137 -16.24 3.04 -25.71
N LEU A 138 -16.73 4.26 -25.94
CA LEU A 138 -15.88 5.45 -26.11
C LEU A 138 -15.32 5.95 -24.77
N LEU A 139 -16.01 5.68 -23.67
CA LEU A 139 -15.57 6.06 -22.32
C LEU A 139 -14.69 5.03 -21.66
N CYS A 140 -14.89 3.76 -21.97
CA CYS A 140 -14.11 2.65 -21.45
C CYS A 140 -14.04 1.54 -22.52
N GLU A 141 -12.88 1.39 -23.15
CA GLU A 141 -12.70 0.37 -24.19
C GLU A 141 -12.67 -1.06 -23.63
N ARG A 142 -12.23 -1.19 -22.39
CA ARG A 142 -12.09 -2.49 -21.72
C ARG A 142 -12.16 -2.38 -20.21
N TYR A 143 -12.99 -3.19 -19.60
CA TYR A 143 -13.01 -3.42 -18.16
C TYR A 143 -12.89 -4.92 -17.86
N ILE A 144 -12.01 -5.29 -16.95
CA ILE A 144 -11.78 -6.68 -16.56
C ILE A 144 -12.15 -6.83 -15.09
N ALA A 145 -13.05 -7.74 -14.79
CA ALA A 145 -13.37 -8.16 -13.44
C ALA A 145 -12.95 -9.62 -13.22
N VAL A 146 -12.32 -9.89 -12.10
CA VAL A 146 -11.90 -11.24 -11.70
C VAL A 146 -12.49 -11.52 -10.31
N ARG A 147 -13.24 -12.60 -10.18
CA ARG A 147 -13.72 -13.08 -8.88
C ARG A 147 -12.65 -13.96 -8.24
N VAL A 148 -12.21 -13.58 -7.04
CA VAL A 148 -11.25 -14.33 -6.24
C VAL A 148 -11.99 -14.88 -5.02
N GLU A 149 -11.90 -16.17 -4.77
CA GLU A 149 -12.54 -16.85 -3.65
C GLU A 149 -11.51 -17.29 -2.60
N GLY A 150 -11.94 -17.48 -1.36
CA GLY A 150 -11.09 -17.93 -0.26
C GLY A 150 -10.13 -16.85 0.26
N VAL A 151 -10.42 -15.58 -0.01
CA VAL A 151 -9.61 -14.47 0.50
C VAL A 151 -9.85 -14.30 2.00
N VAL A 152 -8.77 -14.32 2.77
CA VAL A 152 -8.79 -13.97 4.20
C VAL A 152 -8.13 -12.61 4.35
N VAL A 153 -8.91 -11.61 4.74
CA VAL A 153 -8.37 -10.26 4.98
C VAL A 153 -7.54 -10.28 6.25
N GLY A 154 -6.30 -9.81 6.14
CA GLY A 154 -5.33 -9.81 7.24
C GLY A 154 -4.15 -8.89 6.96
N GLU A 155 -3.10 -9.03 7.74
CA GLU A 155 -1.86 -8.26 7.52
C GLU A 155 -1.18 -8.63 6.20
N SER A 156 -0.60 -7.62 5.58
CA SER A 156 0.24 -7.81 4.39
C SER A 156 1.60 -8.44 4.75
N PRO A 157 2.20 -9.20 3.84
CA PRO A 157 3.57 -9.67 4.01
C PRO A 157 4.55 -8.51 4.28
N ALA A 158 5.55 -8.77 5.11
CA ALA A 158 6.50 -7.74 5.54
C ALA A 158 7.15 -6.98 4.38
N PHE A 159 7.52 -7.67 3.29
CA PHE A 159 8.13 -7.03 2.11
C PHE A 159 7.17 -6.05 1.40
N VAL A 160 5.87 -6.33 1.37
CA VAL A 160 4.86 -5.42 0.78
C VAL A 160 4.73 -4.18 1.65
N LYS A 161 4.59 -4.37 2.97
CA LYS A 161 4.50 -3.27 3.94
C LYS A 161 5.73 -2.36 3.85
N HIS A 162 6.92 -2.95 3.81
CA HIS A 162 8.18 -2.21 3.70
C HIS A 162 8.24 -1.35 2.44
N ARG A 163 7.95 -1.92 1.27
CA ARG A 163 7.99 -1.20 -0.01
C ARG A 163 6.93 -0.10 -0.12
N LEU A 164 5.74 -0.32 0.41
CA LEU A 164 4.70 0.71 0.43
C LEU A 164 5.10 1.88 1.33
N ARG A 165 5.63 1.61 2.53
CA ARG A 165 6.13 2.66 3.43
C ARG A 165 7.28 3.44 2.82
N ALA A 166 8.18 2.79 2.09
CA ALA A 166 9.30 3.46 1.42
C ALA A 166 8.84 4.54 0.42
N ILE A 167 7.66 4.38 -0.18
CA ILE A 167 7.06 5.36 -1.09
C ILE A 167 5.97 6.23 -0.42
N GLY A 168 5.90 6.22 0.92
CA GLY A 168 4.99 7.07 1.69
C GLY A 168 3.55 6.56 1.81
N ILE A 169 3.30 5.29 1.50
CA ILE A 169 1.96 4.67 1.65
C ILE A 169 1.92 3.84 2.93
N GLU A 170 1.00 4.17 3.84
CA GLU A 170 0.79 3.37 5.04
C GLU A 170 -0.04 2.11 4.72
N PRO A 171 0.51 0.91 5.00
CA PRO A 171 -0.18 -0.35 4.78
C PRO A 171 -1.47 -0.48 5.62
N ARG A 172 -2.49 -1.11 5.05
CA ARG A 172 -3.79 -1.31 5.71
C ARG A 172 -4.13 -2.78 5.93
N ASN A 173 -4.21 -3.54 4.85
CA ASN A 173 -4.45 -4.97 4.84
C ASN A 173 -3.99 -5.57 3.52
N ASN A 174 -3.86 -6.88 3.46
CA ASN A 174 -3.32 -7.60 2.32
C ASN A 174 -4.06 -7.35 0.99
N VAL A 175 -5.36 -7.05 1.01
CA VAL A 175 -6.14 -6.77 -0.19
C VAL A 175 -5.83 -5.36 -0.72
N VAL A 176 -5.98 -4.35 0.13
CA VAL A 176 -5.72 -2.95 -0.23
C VAL A 176 -4.25 -2.75 -0.60
N ASP A 177 -3.35 -3.34 0.16
CA ASP A 177 -1.91 -3.21 -0.08
C ASP A 177 -1.48 -3.90 -1.38
N ALA A 178 -2.11 -5.03 -1.73
CA ALA A 178 -1.86 -5.68 -3.01
C ALA A 178 -2.26 -4.79 -4.20
N THR A 179 -3.40 -4.08 -4.11
CA THR A 179 -3.81 -3.13 -5.17
C THR A 179 -2.87 -1.95 -5.28
N ASN A 180 -2.45 -1.37 -4.14
CA ASN A 180 -1.47 -0.28 -4.12
C ASN A 180 -0.10 -0.75 -4.63
N TYR A 181 0.36 -1.90 -4.20
CA TYR A 181 1.62 -2.47 -4.67
C TYR A 181 1.62 -2.68 -6.19
N PHE A 182 0.54 -3.24 -6.73
CA PHE A 182 0.38 -3.45 -8.17
C PHE A 182 0.35 -2.14 -8.95
N LEU A 183 -0.39 -1.13 -8.46
CA LEU A 183 -0.43 0.20 -9.05
C LEU A 183 0.97 0.80 -9.19
N HIS A 184 1.73 0.85 -8.11
CA HIS A 184 3.06 1.45 -8.13
C HIS A 184 4.09 0.62 -8.90
N GLN A 185 3.93 -0.70 -8.94
CA GLN A 185 4.78 -1.57 -9.74
C GLN A 185 4.54 -1.42 -11.23
N ASN A 186 3.26 -1.40 -11.66
CA ASN A 186 2.88 -1.54 -13.07
C ASN A 186 2.27 -0.28 -13.68
N GLY A 187 1.86 0.70 -12.89
CA GLY A 187 1.19 1.91 -13.36
C GLY A 187 -0.30 1.74 -13.68
N GLN A 188 -0.87 0.56 -13.35
CA GLN A 188 -2.28 0.28 -13.64
C GLN A 188 -3.09 0.25 -12.35
N PRO A 189 -4.02 1.22 -12.15
CA PRO A 189 -4.96 1.18 -11.04
C PRO A 189 -5.85 -0.06 -11.09
N VAL A 190 -6.11 -0.65 -9.94
CA VAL A 190 -7.06 -1.75 -9.78
C VAL A 190 -7.96 -1.49 -8.58
N HIS A 191 -9.22 -1.93 -8.67
CA HIS A 191 -10.18 -1.84 -7.59
C HIS A 191 -10.43 -3.21 -6.99
N ALA A 192 -10.56 -3.29 -5.68
CA ALA A 192 -10.98 -4.49 -4.97
C ALA A 192 -12.33 -4.23 -4.32
N PHE A 193 -13.32 -5.02 -4.68
CA PHE A 193 -14.67 -4.96 -4.13
C PHE A 193 -14.97 -6.24 -3.36
N ASP A 194 -15.69 -6.11 -2.26
CA ASP A 194 -16.27 -7.23 -1.55
C ASP A 194 -17.42 -7.81 -2.41
N ALA A 195 -17.22 -9.02 -2.94
CA ALA A 195 -18.15 -9.64 -3.86
C ALA A 195 -19.54 -9.89 -3.24
N ASP A 196 -19.61 -10.06 -1.90
CA ASP A 196 -20.86 -10.27 -1.19
C ASP A 196 -21.67 -8.98 -1.01
N ARG A 197 -21.04 -7.83 -1.27
CA ARG A 197 -21.68 -6.51 -1.20
C ARG A 197 -22.08 -5.96 -2.56
N ILE A 198 -21.66 -6.57 -3.66
CA ILE A 198 -22.05 -6.15 -5.02
C ILE A 198 -23.52 -6.52 -5.25
N VAL A 199 -24.31 -5.53 -5.64
CA VAL A 199 -25.72 -5.69 -5.96
C VAL A 199 -25.91 -5.84 -7.47
N GLY A 200 -26.25 -7.06 -7.92
CA GLY A 200 -26.43 -7.33 -9.35
C GLY A 200 -25.12 -7.32 -10.16
N ASN A 201 -25.05 -6.55 -11.22
CA ASN A 201 -23.93 -6.50 -12.15
C ASN A 201 -23.06 -5.28 -11.90
N ILE A 202 -21.77 -5.37 -12.28
CA ILE A 202 -20.89 -4.20 -12.36
C ILE A 202 -21.17 -3.48 -13.69
N GLN A 203 -21.32 -2.16 -13.63
CA GLN A 203 -21.51 -1.30 -14.79
C GLN A 203 -20.44 -0.21 -14.82
N VAL A 204 -19.82 -0.02 -15.96
CA VAL A 204 -18.99 1.16 -16.23
C VAL A 204 -19.83 2.11 -17.07
N ARG A 205 -20.16 3.27 -16.52
CA ARG A 205 -21.10 4.24 -17.10
C ARG A 205 -20.80 5.67 -16.67
N LEU A 206 -21.46 6.62 -17.28
CA LEU A 206 -21.52 7.98 -16.74
C LEU A 206 -22.36 8.04 -15.45
N ALA A 207 -22.02 8.97 -14.59
CA ALA A 207 -22.79 9.26 -13.40
C ALA A 207 -24.19 9.80 -13.80
N LYS A 208 -25.17 9.57 -12.95
CA LYS A 208 -26.53 10.09 -13.12
C LYS A 208 -26.67 11.47 -12.48
N ALA A 209 -27.60 12.27 -12.96
CA ALA A 209 -27.90 13.55 -12.34
C ALA A 209 -28.21 13.40 -10.85
N GLY A 210 -27.49 14.15 -9.99
CA GLY A 210 -27.68 14.13 -8.55
C GLY A 210 -27.08 12.88 -7.84
N GLU A 211 -26.35 12.04 -8.55
CA GLU A 211 -25.69 10.87 -7.97
C GLU A 211 -24.54 11.29 -7.04
N THR A 212 -24.37 10.57 -5.95
CA THR A 212 -23.31 10.82 -4.98
C THR A 212 -22.45 9.58 -4.77
N LEU A 213 -21.22 9.77 -4.37
CA LEU A 213 -20.28 8.70 -4.02
C LEU A 213 -19.68 8.99 -2.64
N VAL A 214 -19.67 7.97 -1.79
CA VAL A 214 -18.97 8.03 -0.50
C VAL A 214 -17.53 7.55 -0.70
N LEU A 215 -16.58 8.43 -0.45
CA LEU A 215 -15.15 8.13 -0.56
C LEU A 215 -14.65 7.28 0.61
N LEU A 216 -13.43 6.73 0.49
CA LEU A 216 -12.80 5.91 1.53
C LEU A 216 -12.54 6.66 2.85
N ASP A 217 -12.47 7.99 2.82
CA ASP A 217 -12.35 8.86 4.00
C ASP A 217 -13.71 9.18 4.65
N GLY A 218 -14.80 8.62 4.11
CA GLY A 218 -16.17 8.82 4.59
C GLY A 218 -16.86 10.08 4.07
N LYS A 219 -16.17 10.90 3.26
CA LYS A 219 -16.79 12.08 2.65
C LYS A 219 -17.71 11.68 1.50
N SER A 220 -18.89 12.31 1.45
CA SER A 220 -19.79 12.20 0.31
C SER A 220 -19.49 13.32 -0.68
N ILE A 221 -19.27 12.94 -1.93
CA ILE A 221 -19.11 13.88 -3.04
C ILE A 221 -20.31 13.77 -3.98
N GLN A 222 -20.71 14.91 -4.57
CA GLN A 222 -21.67 14.93 -5.63
C GLN A 222 -20.95 14.72 -6.96
N LEU A 223 -21.41 13.76 -7.74
CA LEU A 223 -20.85 13.45 -9.05
C LEU A 223 -21.39 14.39 -10.11
N HIS A 224 -20.56 14.68 -11.10
CA HIS A 224 -20.98 15.38 -12.31
C HIS A 224 -21.42 14.35 -13.37
N GLU A 225 -22.40 14.69 -14.19
CA GLU A 225 -22.93 13.78 -15.22
C GLU A 225 -21.89 13.35 -16.28
N SER A 226 -20.74 14.02 -16.35
CA SER A 226 -19.61 13.62 -17.19
C SER A 226 -18.63 12.68 -16.51
N ASP A 227 -18.78 12.39 -15.21
CA ASP A 227 -17.88 11.52 -14.50
C ASP A 227 -18.13 10.07 -14.90
N VAL A 228 -17.06 9.34 -15.20
CA VAL A 228 -17.12 7.90 -15.46
C VAL A 228 -17.04 7.17 -14.15
N VAL A 229 -18.03 6.35 -13.85
CA VAL A 229 -18.13 5.61 -12.60
C VAL A 229 -18.16 4.11 -12.84
N ILE A 230 -17.62 3.37 -11.85
CA ILE A 230 -17.92 1.98 -11.66
C ILE A 230 -19.13 1.93 -10.73
N ALA A 231 -20.19 1.27 -11.17
CA ALA A 231 -21.46 1.21 -10.45
C ALA A 231 -21.96 -0.23 -10.34
N ASP A 232 -22.86 -0.45 -9.42
CA ASP A 232 -23.65 -1.68 -9.30
C ASP A 232 -25.17 -1.35 -9.25
N GLY A 233 -26.00 -2.30 -8.86
CA GLY A 233 -27.45 -2.07 -8.75
C GLY A 233 -27.84 -1.06 -7.67
N SER A 234 -26.97 -0.71 -6.74
CA SER A 234 -27.18 0.28 -5.68
C SER A 234 -26.78 1.71 -6.09
N GLY A 235 -25.90 1.86 -7.09
CA GLY A 235 -25.38 3.15 -7.54
C GLY A 235 -23.87 3.14 -7.82
N ALA A 236 -23.25 4.33 -7.87
CA ALA A 236 -21.81 4.46 -8.03
C ALA A 236 -21.05 3.90 -6.81
N ILE A 237 -20.06 3.01 -7.05
CA ILE A 237 -19.24 2.38 -6.03
C ILE A 237 -17.76 2.76 -6.14
N ALA A 238 -17.33 3.31 -7.28
CA ALA A 238 -16.00 3.89 -7.47
C ALA A 238 -15.99 4.89 -8.65
N LEU A 239 -14.94 5.69 -8.70
CA LEU A 239 -14.61 6.67 -9.74
C LEU A 239 -13.36 6.20 -10.48
#